data_d4caed2516ae2d7ce36e462de0263b21
#
_entry.id   d4caed2516ae2d7ce36e462de0263b21
#
_cell.length_a   1.000
_cell.length_b   1.000
_cell.length_c   1.000
_cell.angle_alpha   90.00
_cell.angle_beta   90.00
_cell.angle_gamma   90.00
#
_symmetry.space_group_name_H-M   'P 1'
#
loop_
_entity.id
_entity.type
_entity.pdbx_description
1 polymer ?
#
loop_
_entity_poly.entity_id
_entity_poly.type
_entity_poly.pdbx_seq_one_letter_code
_entity_poly.pdbx_strand_id
1 'polypeptide(L)'
;AFTGNKFEFRMVGSADSIASPNTVLNAIVAEAFCEAADILEKSDDFDKDVHELIKKYMTEHKRIVFNGNGYSDEWVAEAERRGLPNIKSMVDAASALTTDKAVALFEKFGIFTKAELESREEITYETYTKYINIEALTMISMASKQILPAVISYTTELANSIASVEAVGCDASVQKERLEAVTVELKAMNCLLYTSDAA
;
A
#
# COMPACT_ATOMS: atom_id res chain seq x y z
N ALA A 1 -13.67 5.67 15.63
CA ALA A 1 -14.68 6.48 16.35
C ALA A 1 -14.02 7.68 17.02
N PHE A 2 -14.63 8.85 16.91
CA PHE A 2 -14.17 10.04 17.61
C PHE A 2 -14.42 9.87 19.12
N THR A 3 -13.35 9.96 19.91
CA THR A 3 -13.40 9.80 21.36
C THR A 3 -12.95 11.06 22.12
N GLY A 4 -12.72 12.16 21.39
CA GLY A 4 -12.29 13.45 21.93
C GLY A 4 -10.79 13.56 22.18
N ASN A 5 -10.14 12.52 22.65
CA ASN A 5 -8.71 12.50 22.97
C ASN A 5 -7.97 11.24 22.50
N LYS A 6 -8.60 10.45 21.64
CA LYS A 6 -8.02 9.23 21.08
C LYS A 6 -8.18 9.23 19.58
N PHE A 7 -7.10 8.83 18.90
CA PHE A 7 -7.07 8.63 17.46
C PHE A 7 -6.61 7.21 17.19
N GLU A 8 -7.25 6.56 16.24
CA GLU A 8 -6.82 5.27 15.73
C GLU A 8 -6.21 5.50 14.34
N PHE A 9 -4.94 5.19 14.21
CA PHE A 9 -4.25 5.19 12.94
C PHE A 9 -4.02 3.75 12.49
N ARG A 10 -4.59 3.39 11.34
CA ARG A 10 -4.47 2.05 10.78
C ARG A 10 -3.56 2.07 9.58
N MET A 11 -2.50 1.27 9.64
CA MET A 11 -1.58 1.04 8.53
C MET A 11 -1.45 -0.45 8.26
N VAL A 12 -1.27 -0.78 6.99
CA VAL A 12 -0.80 -2.09 6.56
C VAL A 12 0.73 -2.11 6.56
N GLY A 13 1.33 -3.25 6.84
CA GLY A 13 2.79 -3.39 6.90
C GLY A 13 3.23 -4.20 8.10
N SER A 14 2.80 -5.47 8.18
CA SER A 14 3.12 -6.36 9.32
C SER A 14 4.62 -6.63 9.49
N ALA A 15 5.41 -6.39 8.44
CA ALA A 15 6.86 -6.56 8.44
C ALA A 15 7.64 -5.27 8.75
N ASP A 16 6.96 -4.11 8.77
CA ASP A 16 7.60 -2.81 8.92
C ASP A 16 7.61 -2.32 10.37
N SER A 17 8.61 -1.48 10.68
CA SER A 17 8.69 -0.80 11.96
C SER A 17 7.68 0.35 12.04
N ILE A 18 7.01 0.50 13.19
CA ILE A 18 6.15 1.65 13.48
C ILE A 18 6.93 2.93 13.78
N ALA A 19 8.26 2.89 13.80
CA ALA A 19 9.10 4.03 14.17
C ALA A 19 8.93 5.22 13.21
N SER A 20 9.00 4.97 11.90
CA SER A 20 8.87 6.04 10.90
C SER A 20 7.51 6.75 10.94
N PRO A 21 6.36 6.04 10.88
CA PRO A 21 5.06 6.71 11.00
C PRO A 21 4.87 7.43 12.33
N ASN A 22 5.35 6.87 13.43
CA ASN A 22 5.25 7.55 14.74
C ASN A 22 6.11 8.82 14.78
N THR A 23 7.29 8.80 14.17
CA THR A 23 8.15 10.01 14.07
C THR A 23 7.44 11.11 13.29
N VAL A 24 6.84 10.78 12.14
CA VAL A 24 6.09 11.74 11.33
C VAL A 24 4.88 12.27 12.10
N LEU A 25 4.06 11.39 12.68
CA LEU A 25 2.87 11.78 13.44
C LEU A 25 3.21 12.69 14.63
N ASN A 26 4.25 12.37 15.38
CA ASN A 26 4.68 13.19 16.49
C ASN A 26 5.19 14.57 16.03
N ALA A 27 5.93 14.62 14.92
CA ALA A 27 6.42 15.89 14.37
C ALA A 27 5.28 16.80 13.90
N ILE A 28 4.29 16.28 13.16
CA ILE A 28 3.15 17.10 12.70
C ILE A 28 2.25 17.55 13.85
N VAL A 29 2.09 16.73 14.88
CA VAL A 29 1.33 17.12 16.08
C VAL A 29 2.08 18.18 16.89
N ALA A 30 3.40 18.04 17.04
CA ALA A 30 4.23 19.05 17.70
C ALA A 30 4.15 20.40 16.98
N GLU A 31 4.16 20.40 15.64
CA GLU A 31 3.99 21.63 14.85
C GLU A 31 2.63 22.29 15.09
N ALA A 32 1.56 21.49 15.07
CA ALA A 32 0.22 22.02 15.34
C ALA A 32 0.10 22.61 16.75
N PHE A 33 0.78 22.02 17.75
CA PHE A 33 0.82 22.58 19.09
C PHE A 33 1.65 23.86 19.16
N CYS A 34 2.78 23.95 18.46
CA CYS A 34 3.55 25.20 18.38
C CYS A 34 2.72 26.32 17.76
N GLU A 35 2.03 26.06 16.65
CA GLU A 35 1.14 27.05 16.02
C GLU A 35 0.01 27.52 16.96
N ALA A 36 -0.58 26.60 17.72
CA ALA A 36 -1.59 26.94 18.71
C ALA A 36 -1.03 27.74 19.88
N ALA A 37 0.14 27.35 20.41
CA ALA A 37 0.82 28.04 21.48
C ALA A 37 1.20 29.46 21.10
N ASP A 38 1.75 29.67 19.91
CA ASP A 38 2.14 31.00 19.39
C ASP A 38 0.97 32.00 19.36
N ILE A 39 -0.26 31.50 19.21
CA ILE A 39 -1.48 32.30 19.25
C ILE A 39 -1.94 32.53 20.70
N LEU A 40 -2.03 31.43 21.48
CA LEU A 40 -2.64 31.46 22.81
C LEU A 40 -1.75 32.10 23.88
N GLU A 41 -0.42 32.05 23.74
CA GLU A 41 0.52 32.74 24.65
C GLU A 41 0.42 34.27 24.58
N LYS A 42 -0.14 34.82 23.51
CA LYS A 42 -0.33 36.25 23.26
C LYS A 42 -1.75 36.71 23.58
N SER A 43 -2.56 35.80 24.14
CA SER A 43 -3.99 36.04 24.38
C SER A 43 -4.22 36.87 25.66
N ASP A 44 -5.04 37.89 25.54
CA ASP A 44 -5.58 38.64 26.68
C ASP A 44 -6.88 37.98 27.25
N ASP A 45 -7.55 37.13 26.46
CA ASP A 45 -8.76 36.39 26.84
C ASP A 45 -8.65 34.96 26.33
N PHE A 46 -8.02 34.11 27.12
CA PHE A 46 -7.67 32.75 26.76
C PHE A 46 -8.88 31.90 26.29
N ASP A 47 -9.98 31.95 27.01
CA ASP A 47 -11.17 31.15 26.68
C ASP A 47 -11.79 31.56 25.33
N LYS A 48 -11.84 32.86 25.08
CA LYS A 48 -12.33 33.37 23.79
C LYS A 48 -11.41 32.98 22.66
N ASP A 49 -10.10 33.14 22.82
CA ASP A 49 -9.13 32.86 21.76
C ASP A 49 -9.01 31.37 21.48
N VAL A 50 -9.17 30.49 22.47
CA VAL A 50 -9.33 29.04 22.27
C VAL A 50 -10.53 28.73 21.38
N HIS A 51 -11.70 29.36 21.65
CA HIS A 51 -12.89 29.15 20.84
C HIS A 51 -12.70 29.63 19.38
N GLU A 52 -12.08 30.77 19.18
CA GLU A 52 -11.80 31.29 17.83
C GLU A 52 -10.78 30.41 17.11
N LEU A 53 -9.76 29.89 17.80
CA LEU A 53 -8.78 28.96 17.23
C LEU A 53 -9.43 27.64 16.82
N ILE A 54 -10.28 27.05 17.64
CA ILE A 54 -11.05 25.84 17.31
C ILE A 54 -11.93 26.09 16.08
N LYS A 55 -12.64 27.21 16.06
CA LYS A 55 -13.50 27.60 14.93
C LYS A 55 -12.70 27.77 13.64
N LYS A 56 -11.51 28.39 13.73
CA LYS A 56 -10.58 28.53 12.60
C LYS A 56 -10.18 27.15 12.07
N TYR A 57 -9.66 26.26 12.92
CA TYR A 57 -9.22 24.93 12.51
C TYR A 57 -10.37 24.09 11.92
N MET A 58 -11.53 24.11 12.55
CA MET A 58 -12.70 23.40 12.05
C MET A 58 -13.17 23.93 10.67
N THR A 59 -13.00 25.22 10.43
CA THR A 59 -13.37 25.82 9.13
C THR A 59 -12.35 25.47 8.05
N GLU A 60 -11.07 25.62 8.33
CA GLU A 60 -9.98 25.41 7.38
C GLU A 60 -9.80 23.92 7.01
N HIS A 61 -10.01 23.02 7.97
CA HIS A 61 -9.77 21.59 7.81
C HIS A 61 -11.03 20.74 7.68
N LYS A 62 -12.21 21.35 7.55
CA LYS A 62 -13.49 20.64 7.39
C LYS A 62 -13.48 19.60 6.26
N ARG A 63 -12.65 19.80 5.25
CA ARG A 63 -12.51 18.86 4.12
C ARG A 63 -12.07 17.46 4.51
N ILE A 64 -11.43 17.27 5.67
CA ILE A 64 -11.00 15.94 6.16
C ILE A 64 -12.12 15.20 6.89
N VAL A 65 -13.20 15.87 7.30
CA VAL A 65 -14.29 15.25 8.05
C VAL A 65 -15.21 14.50 7.11
N PHE A 66 -15.29 13.19 7.31
CA PHE A 66 -16.15 12.30 6.54
C PHE A 66 -16.90 11.33 7.46
N ASN A 67 -18.22 11.22 7.26
CA ASN A 67 -19.09 10.30 7.96
C ASN A 67 -19.70 9.34 6.94
N GLY A 68 -19.13 8.17 6.75
CA GLY A 68 -19.59 7.20 5.78
C GLY A 68 -18.64 6.01 5.66
N ASN A 69 -18.81 5.23 4.60
CA ASN A 69 -17.94 4.10 4.30
C ASN A 69 -16.64 4.59 3.64
N GLY A 70 -15.55 4.61 4.40
CA GLY A 70 -14.22 5.01 3.92
C GLY A 70 -13.55 4.03 2.94
N TYR A 71 -14.17 2.86 2.69
CA TYR A 71 -13.67 1.86 1.74
C TYR A 71 -14.40 1.88 0.40
N SER A 72 -15.34 2.80 0.20
CA SER A 72 -16.10 2.88 -1.04
C SER A 72 -15.41 3.74 -2.09
N ASP A 73 -15.67 3.42 -3.37
CA ASP A 73 -15.15 4.19 -4.51
C ASP A 73 -15.69 5.62 -4.53
N GLU A 74 -16.91 5.83 -4.01
CA GLU A 74 -17.52 7.17 -3.87
C GLU A 74 -16.72 8.04 -2.91
N TRP A 75 -16.17 7.45 -1.82
CA TRP A 75 -15.28 8.19 -0.93
C TRP A 75 -13.97 8.55 -1.60
N VAL A 76 -13.38 7.65 -2.38
CA VAL A 76 -12.14 7.93 -3.11
C VAL A 76 -12.34 9.14 -4.05
N ALA A 77 -13.41 9.14 -4.83
CA ALA A 77 -13.74 10.24 -5.72
C ALA A 77 -14.01 11.55 -4.96
N GLU A 78 -14.73 11.48 -3.84
CA GLU A 78 -15.02 12.66 -3.01
C GLU A 78 -13.77 13.21 -2.33
N ALA A 79 -12.87 12.37 -1.85
CA ALA A 79 -11.59 12.75 -1.26
C ALA A 79 -10.71 13.51 -2.28
N GLU A 80 -10.63 13.00 -3.50
CA GLU A 80 -9.93 13.65 -4.61
C GLU A 80 -10.54 15.01 -4.94
N ARG A 81 -11.88 15.10 -5.03
CA ARG A 81 -12.61 16.36 -5.23
C ARG A 81 -12.33 17.39 -4.12
N ARG A 82 -12.08 16.93 -2.89
CA ARG A 82 -11.70 17.79 -1.74
C ARG A 82 -10.23 18.16 -1.73
N GLY A 83 -9.44 17.69 -2.69
CA GLY A 83 -8.00 17.93 -2.78
C GLY A 83 -7.21 17.16 -1.70
N LEU A 84 -7.72 16.02 -1.26
CA LEU A 84 -6.98 15.10 -0.40
C LEU A 84 -6.12 14.18 -1.27
N PRO A 85 -4.83 14.02 -0.98
CA PRO A 85 -3.95 13.16 -1.77
C PRO A 85 -4.35 11.69 -1.63
N ASN A 86 -4.22 10.95 -2.72
CA ASN A 86 -4.40 9.50 -2.76
C ASN A 86 -3.19 8.87 -3.45
N ILE A 87 -2.11 8.68 -2.71
CA ILE A 87 -0.86 8.12 -3.21
C ILE A 87 -0.96 6.60 -3.15
N LYS A 88 -0.91 5.94 -4.31
CA LYS A 88 -1.17 4.50 -4.43
C LYS A 88 0.08 3.63 -4.48
N SER A 89 1.24 4.22 -4.72
CA SER A 89 2.50 3.47 -4.83
C SER A 89 3.54 3.94 -3.81
N MET A 90 4.43 3.04 -3.40
CA MET A 90 5.57 3.37 -2.55
C MET A 90 6.53 4.33 -3.28
N VAL A 91 6.69 4.15 -4.58
CA VAL A 91 7.56 5.00 -5.40
C VAL A 91 7.10 6.46 -5.36
N ASP A 92 5.81 6.70 -5.53
CA ASP A 92 5.25 8.05 -5.46
C ASP A 92 5.24 8.62 -4.03
N ALA A 93 5.12 7.74 -3.01
CA ALA A 93 5.08 8.16 -1.62
C ALA A 93 6.46 8.57 -1.06
N ALA A 94 7.54 7.93 -1.52
CA ALA A 94 8.88 8.14 -0.98
C ALA A 94 9.34 9.60 -1.10
N SER A 95 9.05 10.25 -2.23
CA SER A 95 9.40 11.66 -2.46
C SER A 95 8.69 12.66 -1.54
N ALA A 96 7.66 12.23 -0.81
CA ALA A 96 7.01 13.10 0.18
C ALA A 96 7.94 13.48 1.35
N LEU A 97 8.98 12.67 1.63
CA LEU A 97 9.96 12.93 2.69
C LEU A 97 10.89 14.12 2.37
N THR A 98 11.14 14.39 1.11
CA THR A 98 12.10 15.42 0.64
C THR A 98 11.43 16.69 0.14
N THR A 99 10.10 16.80 0.28
CA THR A 99 9.39 18.05 0.00
C THR A 99 9.88 19.17 0.92
N ASP A 100 9.91 20.41 0.43
CA ASP A 100 10.33 21.58 1.22
C ASP A 100 9.58 21.68 2.56
N LYS A 101 8.30 21.32 2.56
CA LYS A 101 7.47 21.30 3.78
C LYS A 101 7.94 20.25 4.79
N ALA A 102 8.28 19.06 4.33
CA ALA A 102 8.76 17.98 5.20
C ALA A 102 10.16 18.32 5.74
N VAL A 103 11.06 18.79 4.89
CA VAL A 103 12.41 19.23 5.30
C VAL A 103 12.32 20.32 6.36
N ALA A 104 11.55 21.38 6.13
CA ALA A 104 11.39 22.47 7.08
C ALA A 104 10.83 21.98 8.44
N LEU A 105 9.86 21.06 8.44
CA LEU A 105 9.31 20.49 9.65
C LEU A 105 10.36 19.71 10.46
N PHE A 106 11.07 18.81 9.81
CA PHE A 106 12.04 17.96 10.51
C PHE A 106 13.27 18.73 10.99
N GLU A 107 13.75 19.69 10.23
CA GLU A 107 14.86 20.57 10.63
C GLU A 107 14.46 21.50 11.79
N LYS A 108 13.23 22.04 11.78
CA LYS A 108 12.70 22.88 12.88
C LYS A 108 12.79 22.17 14.23
N PHE A 109 12.47 20.88 14.27
CA PHE A 109 12.51 20.09 15.51
C PHE A 109 13.83 19.35 15.73
N GLY A 110 14.81 19.51 14.85
CA GLY A 110 16.11 18.84 14.95
C GLY A 110 16.00 17.31 14.87
N ILE A 111 14.98 16.79 14.14
CA ILE A 111 14.73 15.37 14.01
C ILE A 111 15.58 14.77 12.90
N PHE A 112 15.56 15.40 11.72
CA PHE A 112 16.35 15.04 10.56
C PHE A 112 16.83 16.30 9.82
N THR A 113 18.02 16.22 9.27
CA THR A 113 18.53 17.16 8.28
C THR A 113 18.01 16.81 6.89
N LYS A 114 18.08 17.75 5.95
CA LYS A 114 17.75 17.50 4.54
C LYS A 114 18.53 16.30 3.97
N ALA A 115 19.83 16.22 4.23
CA ALA A 115 20.68 15.12 3.74
C ALA A 115 20.25 13.74 4.29
N GLU A 116 19.79 13.68 5.54
CA GLU A 116 19.26 12.44 6.13
C GLU A 116 17.92 12.06 5.51
N LEU A 117 17.06 13.01 5.17
CA LEU A 117 15.79 12.74 4.50
C LEU A 117 16.02 12.24 3.05
N GLU A 118 16.93 12.86 2.30
CA GLU A 118 17.34 12.44 0.97
C GLU A 118 17.90 11.00 1.00
N SER A 119 18.78 10.71 1.95
CA SER A 119 19.31 9.36 2.13
C SER A 119 18.20 8.33 2.46
N ARG A 120 17.19 8.69 3.25
CA ARG A 120 16.06 7.82 3.57
C ARG A 120 15.16 7.58 2.37
N GLU A 121 14.95 8.57 1.54
CA GLU A 121 14.22 8.41 0.28
C GLU A 121 14.94 7.42 -0.64
N GLU A 122 16.24 7.58 -0.85
CA GLU A 122 17.06 6.67 -1.67
C GLU A 122 17.03 5.24 -1.13
N ILE A 123 17.19 5.05 0.19
CA ILE A 123 17.10 3.74 0.84
C ILE A 123 15.71 3.12 0.63
N THR A 124 14.66 3.92 0.65
CA THR A 124 13.30 3.44 0.41
C THR A 124 13.15 2.89 -1.01
N TYR A 125 13.63 3.60 -2.03
CA TYR A 125 13.63 3.12 -3.41
C TYR A 125 14.47 1.86 -3.59
N GLU A 126 15.68 1.84 -3.02
CA GLU A 126 16.55 0.67 -3.10
C GLU A 126 15.91 -0.55 -2.44
N THR A 127 15.35 -0.38 -1.27
CA THR A 127 14.68 -1.45 -0.52
C THR A 127 13.48 -1.99 -1.29
N TYR A 128 12.62 -1.11 -1.81
CA TYR A 128 11.48 -1.48 -2.63
C TYR A 128 11.91 -2.29 -3.86
N THR A 129 12.91 -1.81 -4.59
CA THR A 129 13.45 -2.51 -5.76
C THR A 129 13.98 -3.90 -5.41
N LYS A 130 14.70 -4.02 -4.30
CA LYS A 130 15.23 -5.31 -3.82
C LYS A 130 14.10 -6.29 -3.46
N TYR A 131 13.07 -5.83 -2.76
CA TYR A 131 11.93 -6.68 -2.41
C TYR A 131 11.19 -7.17 -3.65
N ILE A 132 10.86 -6.29 -4.58
CA ILE A 132 10.17 -6.67 -5.82
C ILE A 132 11.00 -7.67 -6.63
N ASN A 133 12.31 -7.49 -6.72
CA ASN A 133 13.21 -8.45 -7.37
C ASN A 133 13.19 -9.82 -6.69
N ILE A 134 13.27 -9.86 -5.37
CA ILE A 134 13.22 -11.13 -4.60
C ILE A 134 11.87 -11.83 -4.82
N GLU A 135 10.77 -11.08 -4.75
CA GLU A 135 9.42 -11.62 -4.99
C GLU A 135 9.28 -12.18 -6.40
N ALA A 136 9.74 -11.45 -7.41
CA ALA A 136 9.69 -11.89 -8.80
C ALA A 136 10.52 -13.17 -9.02
N LEU A 137 11.76 -13.22 -8.54
CA LEU A 137 12.62 -14.39 -8.64
C LEU A 137 12.05 -15.60 -7.86
N THR A 138 11.44 -15.35 -6.71
CA THR A 138 10.78 -16.39 -5.93
C THR A 138 9.57 -16.95 -6.67
N MET A 139 8.73 -16.08 -7.25
CA MET A 139 7.57 -16.47 -8.06
C MET A 139 7.99 -17.32 -9.25
N ILE A 140 9.02 -16.91 -9.98
CA ILE A 140 9.59 -17.68 -11.11
C ILE A 140 10.08 -19.04 -10.63
N SER A 141 10.83 -19.10 -9.52
CA SER A 141 11.34 -20.34 -8.96
C SER A 141 10.22 -21.29 -8.53
N MET A 142 9.18 -20.78 -7.90
CA MET A 142 8.02 -21.58 -7.49
C MET A 142 7.22 -22.08 -8.70
N ALA A 143 6.97 -21.19 -9.66
CA ALA A 143 6.26 -21.55 -10.88
C ALA A 143 6.99 -22.66 -11.66
N SER A 144 8.29 -22.53 -11.86
CA SER A 144 9.08 -23.50 -12.64
C SER A 144 9.31 -24.83 -11.91
N LYS A 145 9.56 -24.81 -10.59
CA LYS A 145 9.97 -25.99 -9.84
C LYS A 145 8.84 -26.72 -9.12
N GLN A 146 7.73 -26.06 -8.86
CA GLN A 146 6.62 -26.62 -8.08
C GLN A 146 5.32 -26.64 -8.87
N ILE A 147 4.87 -25.49 -9.38
CA ILE A 147 3.57 -25.36 -10.02
C ILE A 147 3.55 -26.07 -11.38
N LEU A 148 4.52 -25.78 -12.25
CA LEU A 148 4.59 -26.38 -13.59
C LEU A 148 4.64 -27.91 -13.52
N PRO A 149 5.51 -28.57 -12.73
CA PRO A 149 5.51 -30.02 -12.59
C PRO A 149 4.20 -30.59 -12.03
N ALA A 150 3.57 -29.93 -11.06
CA ALA A 150 2.30 -30.37 -10.51
C ALA A 150 1.17 -30.31 -11.55
N VAL A 151 1.11 -29.26 -12.36
CA VAL A 151 0.13 -29.14 -13.45
C VAL A 151 0.36 -30.19 -14.51
N ILE A 152 1.62 -30.47 -14.88
CA ILE A 152 1.97 -31.57 -15.84
C ILE A 152 1.49 -32.92 -15.30
N SER A 153 1.72 -33.20 -13.99
CA SER A 153 1.22 -34.42 -13.36
C SER A 153 -0.30 -34.50 -13.46
N TYR A 154 -1.00 -33.43 -13.13
CA TYR A 154 -2.46 -33.36 -13.19
C TYR A 154 -2.99 -33.56 -14.63
N THR A 155 -2.33 -33.04 -15.66
CA THR A 155 -2.75 -33.31 -17.05
C THR A 155 -2.57 -34.78 -17.42
N THR A 156 -1.56 -35.45 -16.88
CA THR A 156 -1.38 -36.90 -17.05
C THR A 156 -2.49 -37.69 -16.37
N GLU A 157 -2.91 -37.30 -15.16
CA GLU A 157 -4.02 -37.94 -14.44
C GLU A 157 -5.34 -37.77 -15.21
N LEU A 158 -5.60 -36.57 -15.75
CA LEU A 158 -6.78 -36.32 -16.60
C LEU A 158 -6.75 -37.18 -17.87
N ALA A 159 -5.62 -37.28 -18.56
CA ALA A 159 -5.49 -38.11 -19.77
C ALA A 159 -5.75 -39.57 -19.46
N ASN A 160 -5.22 -40.11 -18.36
CA ASN A 160 -5.48 -41.46 -17.90
C ASN A 160 -6.96 -41.69 -17.52
N SER A 161 -7.59 -40.70 -16.88
CA SER A 161 -9.00 -40.74 -16.54
C SER A 161 -9.89 -40.80 -17.82
N ILE A 162 -9.57 -39.96 -18.83
CA ILE A 162 -10.27 -39.97 -20.12
C ILE A 162 -10.18 -41.37 -20.78
N ALA A 163 -8.97 -41.91 -20.90
CA ALA A 163 -8.75 -43.22 -21.50
C ALA A 163 -9.53 -44.32 -20.75
N SER A 164 -9.57 -44.28 -19.41
CA SER A 164 -10.25 -45.27 -18.61
C SER A 164 -11.79 -45.19 -18.71
N VAL A 165 -12.35 -43.97 -18.77
CA VAL A 165 -13.80 -43.73 -18.93
C VAL A 165 -14.28 -44.16 -20.31
N GLU A 166 -13.53 -43.84 -21.36
CA GLU A 166 -13.85 -44.23 -22.74
C GLU A 166 -13.73 -45.73 -22.94
N ALA A 167 -12.77 -46.41 -22.31
CA ALA A 167 -12.59 -47.85 -22.41
C ALA A 167 -13.81 -48.65 -21.94
N VAL A 168 -14.62 -48.09 -21.02
CA VAL A 168 -15.89 -48.70 -20.58
C VAL A 168 -17.12 -48.18 -21.29
N GLY A 169 -16.94 -47.40 -22.36
CA GLY A 169 -18.02 -46.84 -23.19
C GLY A 169 -18.78 -45.68 -22.59
N CYS A 170 -18.21 -45.00 -21.60
CA CYS A 170 -18.80 -43.82 -20.97
C CYS A 170 -18.32 -42.53 -21.60
N ASP A 171 -19.07 -41.43 -21.42
CA ASP A 171 -18.72 -40.10 -21.91
C ASP A 171 -17.66 -39.43 -20.98
N ALA A 172 -16.56 -38.98 -21.61
CA ALA A 172 -15.46 -38.28 -20.95
C ALA A 172 -15.38 -36.82 -21.36
N SER A 173 -16.46 -36.20 -21.84
CA SER A 173 -16.47 -34.81 -22.33
C SER A 173 -15.99 -33.78 -21.28
N VAL A 174 -16.41 -33.92 -20.05
CA VAL A 174 -16.03 -33.01 -18.95
C VAL A 174 -14.53 -33.05 -18.67
N GLN A 175 -13.94 -34.26 -18.65
CA GLN A 175 -12.50 -34.43 -18.43
C GLN A 175 -11.71 -33.88 -19.61
N LYS A 176 -12.18 -34.03 -20.85
CA LYS A 176 -11.54 -33.47 -22.05
C LYS A 176 -11.55 -31.94 -22.02
N GLU A 177 -12.70 -31.34 -21.77
CA GLU A 177 -12.82 -29.87 -21.62
C GLU A 177 -11.86 -29.33 -20.56
N ARG A 178 -11.78 -30.02 -19.42
CA ARG A 178 -10.85 -29.64 -18.34
C ARG A 178 -9.39 -29.77 -18.76
N LEU A 179 -9.03 -30.84 -19.48
CA LEU A 179 -7.67 -31.06 -19.96
C LEU A 179 -7.26 -29.97 -20.98
N GLU A 180 -8.16 -29.60 -21.89
CA GLU A 180 -7.93 -28.54 -22.88
C GLU A 180 -7.69 -27.19 -22.15
N ALA A 181 -8.57 -26.81 -21.23
CA ALA A 181 -8.45 -25.58 -20.47
C ALA A 181 -7.11 -25.49 -19.71
N VAL A 182 -6.75 -26.54 -18.97
CA VAL A 182 -5.49 -26.59 -18.22
C VAL A 182 -4.28 -26.55 -19.14
N THR A 183 -4.35 -27.18 -20.30
CA THR A 183 -3.23 -27.19 -21.28
C THR A 183 -3.00 -25.81 -21.90
N VAL A 184 -4.05 -25.00 -22.09
CA VAL A 184 -3.93 -23.61 -22.57
C VAL A 184 -3.20 -22.76 -21.53
N GLU A 185 -3.60 -22.82 -20.27
CA GLU A 185 -2.97 -22.07 -19.18
C GLU A 185 -1.52 -22.53 -18.92
N LEU A 186 -1.25 -23.83 -19.02
CA LEU A 186 0.09 -24.41 -18.90
C LEU A 186 1.03 -23.85 -19.97
N LYS A 187 0.54 -23.73 -21.21
CA LYS A 187 1.29 -23.14 -22.32
C LYS A 187 1.60 -21.66 -22.09
N ALA A 188 0.61 -20.90 -21.62
CA ALA A 188 0.76 -19.49 -21.32
C ALA A 188 1.79 -19.28 -20.20
N MET A 189 1.69 -20.04 -19.12
CA MET A 189 2.64 -19.99 -17.99
C MET A 189 4.07 -20.33 -18.43
N ASN A 190 4.25 -21.41 -19.20
CA ASN A 190 5.57 -21.81 -19.70
C ASN A 190 6.18 -20.72 -20.62
N CYS A 191 5.37 -20.07 -21.45
CA CYS A 191 5.83 -18.96 -22.29
C CYS A 191 6.33 -17.77 -21.45
N LEU A 192 5.59 -17.39 -20.40
CA LEU A 192 5.98 -16.31 -19.49
C LEU A 192 7.27 -16.62 -18.73
N LEU A 193 7.45 -17.86 -18.26
CA LEU A 193 8.68 -18.29 -17.59
C LEU A 193 9.90 -18.20 -18.52
N TYR A 194 9.74 -18.57 -19.79
CA TYR A 194 10.82 -18.49 -20.77
C TYR A 194 11.24 -17.06 -21.12
N THR A 195 10.29 -16.12 -21.11
CA THR A 195 10.59 -14.70 -21.36
C THR A 195 11.21 -14.01 -20.16
N SER A 196 10.95 -14.48 -18.94
CA SER A 196 11.53 -13.94 -17.72
C SER A 196 12.97 -14.38 -17.45
N ASP A 197 13.38 -15.57 -17.98
CA ASP A 197 14.78 -16.03 -17.91
C ASP A 197 15.71 -15.31 -18.90
N ALA A 198 15.15 -14.56 -19.86
CA ALA A 198 15.88 -13.83 -20.89
C ALA A 198 16.11 -12.34 -20.56
N ALA A 199 15.60 -11.84 -19.43
CA ALA A 199 15.72 -10.48 -18.96
C ALA A 199 16.65 -10.36 -17.74
#